data_66ecdb0fa657407337f9247c3ffe915e
#
_entry.id   66ecdb0fa657407337f9247c3ffe915e
#
_cell.length_a   1.000
_cell.length_b   1.000
_cell.length_c   1.000
_cell.angle_alpha   90.00
_cell.angle_beta   90.00
_cell.angle_gamma   90.00
#
_symmetry.space_group_name_H-M   'P 1'
#
loop_
_entity.id
_entity.type
_entity.pdbx_description
1 polymer ?
#
loop_
_entity_poly.entity_id
_entity_poly.type
_entity_poly.pdbx_seq_one_letter_code
_entity_poly.pdbx_strand_id
1 'polypeptide(L)'
;MLEHWDADSKRVSMGGHSAGANLTAAVCLKANQTKEFQFCLQVLDYGAFDMVTDPADKPEAAPNMIPVERGRMFSLAYTDGNPETLKDPYCSPLLATDEMLKGLPEALITSAGHDNFRFEDADYARRLVLAGVKVTQKCFLNSYHGFIVHCTDEWEEGQQLVIDTIKQASL
;
A
#
# COMPACT_ATOMS: atom_id res chain seq x y z
N MET A 1 20.39 11.27 -8.23
CA MET A 1 20.46 10.95 -6.77
C MET A 1 21.22 9.63 -6.52
N LEU A 2 20.99 8.58 -7.31
CA LEU A 2 21.69 7.27 -7.15
C LEU A 2 23.16 7.29 -7.61
N GLU A 3 23.56 8.25 -8.43
CA GLU A 3 24.95 8.40 -8.94
C GLU A 3 25.99 8.66 -7.84
N HIS A 4 25.54 9.07 -6.64
CA HIS A 4 26.42 9.29 -5.47
C HIS A 4 26.44 8.10 -4.50
N TRP A 5 25.62 7.09 -4.76
CA TRP A 5 25.54 5.88 -3.97
C TRP A 5 25.90 4.73 -4.90
N ASP A 6 26.78 3.85 -4.48
CA ASP A 6 27.09 2.61 -5.22
C ASP A 6 25.90 1.64 -5.13
N ALA A 7 24.76 2.09 -5.68
CA ALA A 7 23.48 1.41 -5.65
C ALA A 7 23.02 1.07 -7.07
N ASP A 8 22.64 -0.19 -7.26
CA ASP A 8 22.05 -0.64 -8.51
C ASP A 8 20.61 -0.11 -8.65
N SER A 9 20.39 0.77 -9.62
CA SER A 9 19.07 1.38 -9.88
C SER A 9 17.97 0.37 -10.24
N LYS A 10 18.34 -0.83 -10.68
CA LYS A 10 17.40 -1.91 -11.02
C LYS A 10 16.93 -2.71 -9.81
N ARG A 11 17.57 -2.50 -8.66
CA ARG A 11 17.35 -3.25 -7.41
C ARG A 11 16.76 -2.39 -6.30
N VAL A 12 16.15 -1.28 -6.65
CA VAL A 12 15.52 -0.38 -5.67
C VAL A 12 14.08 -0.81 -5.44
N SER A 13 13.77 -1.14 -4.21
CA SER A 13 12.41 -1.40 -3.73
C SER A 13 11.86 -0.17 -3.01
N MET A 14 10.56 -0.02 -2.99
CA MET A 14 9.87 0.98 -2.18
C MET A 14 8.85 0.28 -1.30
N GLY A 15 8.71 0.71 -0.06
CA GLY A 15 7.73 0.11 0.84
C GLY A 15 7.26 1.06 1.92
N GLY A 16 6.13 0.72 2.52
CA GLY A 16 5.57 1.48 3.62
C GLY A 16 4.38 0.80 4.27
N HIS A 17 4.03 1.30 5.44
CA HIS A 17 2.95 0.81 6.28
C HIS A 17 1.80 1.81 6.31
N SER A 18 0.54 1.36 6.23
CA SER A 18 -0.65 2.21 6.36
C SER A 18 -0.63 3.37 5.34
N ALA A 19 -0.59 4.61 5.79
CA ALA A 19 -0.39 5.78 4.94
C ALA A 19 0.89 5.70 4.09
N GLY A 20 1.95 5.07 4.61
CA GLY A 20 3.18 4.80 3.86
C GLY A 20 2.98 3.83 2.71
N ALA A 21 2.08 2.85 2.83
CA ALA A 21 1.70 1.97 1.73
C ALA A 21 0.92 2.73 0.64
N ASN A 22 0.01 3.63 1.03
CA ASN A 22 -0.66 4.54 0.10
C ASN A 22 0.37 5.37 -0.69
N LEU A 23 1.31 6.02 0.01
CA LEU A 23 2.37 6.82 -0.63
C LEU A 23 3.26 5.97 -1.54
N THR A 24 3.58 4.74 -1.13
CA THR A 24 4.35 3.79 -1.95
C THR A 24 3.63 3.47 -3.25
N ALA A 25 2.35 3.14 -3.19
CA ALA A 25 1.53 2.88 -4.38
C ALA A 25 1.45 4.11 -5.29
N ALA A 26 1.20 5.29 -4.71
CA ALA A 26 1.15 6.55 -5.46
C ALA A 26 2.48 6.88 -6.17
N VAL A 27 3.61 6.70 -5.49
CA VAL A 27 4.94 6.93 -6.08
C VAL A 27 5.24 5.90 -7.17
N CYS A 28 4.90 4.62 -6.98
CA CYS A 28 5.04 3.60 -8.01
C CYS A 28 4.19 3.90 -9.25
N LEU A 29 2.93 4.33 -9.06
CA LEU A 29 2.06 4.80 -10.14
C LEU A 29 2.70 5.97 -10.90
N LYS A 30 3.20 6.98 -10.17
CA LYS A 30 3.82 8.17 -10.77
C LYS A 30 5.08 7.81 -11.54
N ALA A 31 5.99 7.04 -10.93
CA ALA A 31 7.24 6.61 -11.57
C ALA A 31 6.95 5.79 -12.83
N ASN A 32 5.97 4.87 -12.78
CA ASN A 32 5.55 4.09 -13.93
C ASN A 32 4.96 4.96 -15.06
N GLN A 33 4.23 6.01 -14.73
CA GLN A 33 3.65 6.92 -15.71
C GLN A 33 4.69 7.83 -16.35
N THR A 34 5.60 8.40 -15.56
CA THR A 34 6.65 9.32 -16.07
C THR A 34 7.81 8.59 -16.73
N LYS A 35 8.00 7.30 -16.45
CA LYS A 35 9.14 6.48 -16.91
C LYS A 35 10.52 7.01 -16.48
N GLU A 36 10.55 7.90 -15.48
CA GLU A 36 11.79 8.46 -14.96
C GLU A 36 12.55 7.48 -14.07
N PHE A 37 11.83 6.59 -13.41
CA PHE A 37 12.38 5.58 -12.53
C PHE A 37 11.50 4.33 -12.50
N GLN A 38 12.11 3.16 -12.28
CA GLN A 38 11.38 1.91 -12.12
C GLN A 38 11.86 1.20 -10.85
N PHE A 39 10.93 0.93 -9.94
CA PHE A 39 11.16 0.08 -8.79
C PHE A 39 11.09 -1.40 -9.20
N CYS A 40 11.85 -2.27 -8.52
CA CYS A 40 11.74 -3.71 -8.72
C CYS A 40 10.63 -4.34 -7.87
N LEU A 41 10.31 -3.73 -6.73
CA LEU A 41 9.31 -4.20 -5.78
C LEU A 41 8.61 -3.03 -5.09
N GLN A 42 7.30 -3.16 -4.89
CA GLN A 42 6.52 -2.35 -3.95
C GLN A 42 6.04 -3.22 -2.78
N VAL A 43 6.32 -2.78 -1.55
CA VAL A 43 5.86 -3.44 -0.31
C VAL A 43 4.77 -2.58 0.31
N LEU A 44 3.58 -3.12 0.39
CA LEU A 44 2.35 -2.42 0.76
C LEU A 44 1.73 -3.10 1.99
N ASP A 45 2.05 -2.60 3.18
CA ASP A 45 1.58 -3.21 4.41
C ASP A 45 0.33 -2.48 4.93
N TYR A 46 -0.80 -3.22 5.01
CA TYR A 46 -2.12 -2.75 5.50
C TYR A 46 -2.46 -1.34 5.03
N GLY A 47 -2.51 -1.15 3.70
CA GLY A 47 -2.58 0.15 3.05
C GLY A 47 -3.98 0.78 3.04
N ALA A 48 -4.04 2.11 3.07
CA ALA A 48 -5.26 2.88 2.84
C ALA A 48 -5.33 3.25 1.35
N PHE A 49 -5.97 2.45 0.51
CA PHE A 49 -6.00 2.65 -0.95
C PHE A 49 -7.26 3.32 -1.47
N ASP A 50 -8.29 3.45 -0.63
CA ASP A 50 -9.53 4.18 -0.90
C ASP A 50 -9.71 5.29 0.13
N MET A 51 -9.41 6.52 -0.26
CA MET A 51 -9.61 7.71 0.57
C MET A 51 -10.97 8.39 0.29
N VAL A 52 -11.74 7.89 -0.71
CA VAL A 52 -13.04 8.47 -1.10
C VAL A 52 -14.16 7.96 -0.20
N THR A 53 -14.16 6.66 0.09
CA THR A 53 -15.17 6.05 0.96
C THR A 53 -15.02 6.56 2.40
N ASP A 54 -16.09 7.14 2.95
CA ASP A 54 -16.07 7.61 4.33
C ASP A 54 -15.70 6.47 5.28
N PRO A 55 -14.84 6.69 6.27
CA PRO A 55 -14.46 5.66 7.23
C PRO A 55 -15.62 4.95 7.93
N ALA A 56 -16.78 5.63 8.06
CA ALA A 56 -17.97 5.02 8.64
C ALA A 56 -18.68 4.02 7.71
N ASP A 57 -18.45 4.15 6.40
CA ASP A 57 -19.06 3.30 5.37
C ASP A 57 -18.14 2.13 4.95
N LYS A 58 -16.92 2.08 5.48
CA LYS A 58 -16.01 0.96 5.22
C LYS A 58 -16.49 -0.33 5.88
N PRO A 59 -16.27 -1.50 5.23
CA PRO A 59 -16.73 -2.78 5.78
C PRO A 59 -16.14 -3.06 7.17
N GLU A 60 -16.93 -3.69 8.03
CA GLU A 60 -16.51 -4.28 9.31
C GLU A 60 -15.67 -3.36 10.22
N ALA A 61 -16.12 -2.12 10.42
CA ALA A 61 -15.50 -1.25 11.41
C ALA A 61 -15.49 -1.93 12.81
N ALA A 62 -14.30 -2.39 13.23
CA ALA A 62 -14.12 -3.04 14.53
C ALA A 62 -13.74 -2.03 15.62
N PRO A 63 -14.02 -2.31 16.91
CA PRO A 63 -13.75 -1.36 18.00
C PRO A 63 -12.29 -0.93 18.16
N ASN A 64 -11.35 -1.73 17.66
CA ASN A 64 -9.90 -1.48 17.78
C ASN A 64 -9.28 -0.86 16.53
N MET A 65 -10.11 -0.41 15.60
CA MET A 65 -9.69 0.21 14.36
C MET A 65 -9.40 1.70 14.51
N ILE A 66 -8.89 2.31 13.45
CA ILE A 66 -8.77 3.76 13.39
C ILE A 66 -10.17 4.37 13.60
N PRO A 67 -10.41 5.15 14.67
CA PRO A 67 -11.71 5.77 14.90
C PRO A 67 -12.16 6.59 13.69
N VAL A 68 -13.45 6.53 13.34
CA VAL A 68 -14.03 7.21 12.16
C VAL A 68 -13.61 8.68 12.10
N GLU A 69 -13.71 9.41 13.20
CA GLU A 69 -13.35 10.83 13.25
C GLU A 69 -11.87 11.07 12.98
N ARG A 70 -11.00 10.15 13.42
CA ARG A 70 -9.57 10.23 13.12
C ARG A 70 -9.30 9.95 11.64
N GLY A 71 -9.99 8.98 11.04
CA GLY A 71 -9.92 8.71 9.61
C GLY A 71 -10.34 9.91 8.76
N ARG A 72 -11.46 10.55 9.12
CA ARG A 72 -11.91 11.79 8.47
C ARG A 72 -10.90 12.93 8.60
N MET A 73 -10.30 13.08 9.80
CA MET A 73 -9.27 14.08 10.03
C MET A 73 -8.01 13.82 9.17
N PHE A 74 -7.62 12.56 9.00
CA PHE A 74 -6.50 12.21 8.11
C PHE A 74 -6.80 12.56 6.66
N SER A 75 -7.99 12.23 6.15
CA SER A 75 -8.41 12.59 4.79
C SER A 75 -8.42 14.10 4.58
N LEU A 76 -8.96 14.86 5.55
CA LEU A 76 -8.98 16.32 5.51
C LEU A 76 -7.57 16.91 5.47
N ALA A 77 -6.67 16.43 6.33
CA ALA A 77 -5.29 16.91 6.40
C ALA A 77 -4.49 16.53 5.13
N TYR A 78 -4.71 15.33 4.58
CA TYR A 78 -4.00 14.85 3.39
C TYR A 78 -4.35 15.64 2.13
N THR A 79 -5.59 16.13 2.04
CA THR A 79 -6.12 16.86 0.87
C THR A 79 -6.16 18.36 1.03
N ASP A 80 -5.64 18.89 2.14
CA ASP A 80 -5.77 20.31 2.51
C ASP A 80 -7.23 20.80 2.45
N GLY A 81 -8.16 19.93 2.86
CA GLY A 81 -9.59 20.19 2.87
C GLY A 81 -10.28 20.15 1.52
N ASN A 82 -9.60 19.77 0.44
CA ASN A 82 -10.21 19.65 -0.89
C ASN A 82 -10.69 18.20 -1.16
N PRO A 83 -12.02 17.93 -1.12
CA PRO A 83 -12.53 16.57 -1.31
C PRO A 83 -12.33 16.02 -2.74
N GLU A 84 -12.15 16.86 -3.73
CA GLU A 84 -11.90 16.39 -5.11
C GLU A 84 -10.53 15.72 -5.24
N THR A 85 -9.56 16.08 -4.39
CA THR A 85 -8.25 15.44 -4.34
C THR A 85 -8.36 13.96 -3.91
N LEU A 86 -9.37 13.59 -3.14
CA LEU A 86 -9.59 12.19 -2.74
C LEU A 86 -9.83 11.27 -3.95
N LYS A 87 -10.36 11.81 -5.04
CA LYS A 87 -10.65 11.07 -6.29
C LYS A 87 -9.41 10.90 -7.18
N ASP A 88 -8.31 11.60 -6.88
CA ASP A 88 -7.06 11.44 -7.61
C ASP A 88 -6.47 10.06 -7.34
N PRO A 89 -6.11 9.26 -8.38
CA PRO A 89 -5.44 7.97 -8.20
C PRO A 89 -4.13 8.03 -7.40
N TYR A 90 -3.51 9.18 -7.30
CA TYR A 90 -2.34 9.38 -6.43
C TYR A 90 -2.71 9.61 -4.96
N CYS A 91 -3.97 9.88 -4.67
CA CYS A 91 -4.52 9.92 -3.31
C CYS A 91 -5.24 8.61 -2.97
N SER A 92 -5.99 8.09 -3.92
CA SER A 92 -6.74 6.83 -3.81
C SER A 92 -6.28 5.83 -4.88
N PRO A 93 -5.18 5.09 -4.65
CA PRO A 93 -4.63 4.14 -5.64
C PRO A 93 -5.62 3.10 -6.14
N LEU A 94 -6.64 2.78 -5.36
CA LEU A 94 -7.72 1.89 -5.77
C LEU A 94 -8.57 2.46 -6.93
N LEU A 95 -8.50 3.75 -7.20
CA LEU A 95 -9.18 4.42 -8.33
C LEU A 95 -8.29 4.53 -9.59
N ALA A 96 -7.04 4.07 -9.55
CA ALA A 96 -6.18 4.05 -10.72
C ALA A 96 -6.85 3.27 -11.86
N THR A 97 -6.73 3.75 -13.09
CA THR A 97 -7.25 3.01 -14.25
C THR A 97 -6.43 1.74 -14.49
N ASP A 98 -7.01 0.77 -15.19
CA ASP A 98 -6.30 -0.48 -15.52
C ASP A 98 -5.03 -0.20 -16.34
N GLU A 99 -5.04 0.85 -17.16
CA GLU A 99 -3.85 1.26 -17.92
C GLU A 99 -2.74 1.81 -17.01
N MET A 100 -3.08 2.55 -15.95
CA MET A 100 -2.11 3.05 -14.97
C MET A 100 -1.47 1.92 -14.16
N LEU A 101 -2.18 0.82 -13.96
CA LEU A 101 -1.69 -0.33 -13.20
C LEU A 101 -0.74 -1.22 -14.01
N LYS A 102 -0.82 -1.20 -15.34
CA LYS A 102 0.05 -2.02 -16.20
C LYS A 102 1.51 -1.61 -16.07
N GLY A 103 2.37 -2.61 -15.87
CA GLY A 103 3.82 -2.40 -15.79
C GLY A 103 4.31 -1.84 -14.45
N LEU A 104 3.45 -1.81 -13.44
CA LEU A 104 3.88 -1.56 -12.07
C LEU A 104 4.85 -2.65 -11.58
N PRO A 105 5.72 -2.35 -10.61
CA PRO A 105 6.64 -3.31 -10.04
C PRO A 105 5.91 -4.48 -9.36
N GLU A 106 6.59 -5.61 -9.19
CA GLU A 106 6.12 -6.70 -8.33
C GLU A 106 5.60 -6.14 -6.99
N ALA A 107 4.53 -6.71 -6.47
CA ALA A 107 3.91 -6.24 -5.24
C ALA A 107 3.89 -7.32 -4.16
N LEU A 108 4.32 -6.96 -2.96
CA LEU A 108 3.97 -7.64 -1.72
C LEU A 108 2.89 -6.82 -1.02
N ILE A 109 1.75 -7.45 -0.74
CA ILE A 109 0.65 -6.81 0.00
C ILE A 109 0.38 -7.63 1.26
N THR A 110 0.54 -7.03 2.42
CA THR A 110 0.15 -7.64 3.69
C THR A 110 -1.06 -6.93 4.26
N SER A 111 -1.94 -7.67 4.92
CA SER A 111 -3.11 -7.12 5.59
C SER A 111 -3.30 -7.74 6.96
N ALA A 112 -3.98 -7.04 7.85
CA ALA A 112 -4.33 -7.51 9.18
C ALA A 112 -5.79 -7.97 9.21
N GLY A 113 -6.07 -9.14 9.79
CA GLY A 113 -7.39 -9.75 9.78
C GLY A 113 -8.46 -8.94 10.55
N HIS A 114 -8.04 -8.18 11.55
CA HIS A 114 -8.90 -7.29 12.33
C HIS A 114 -8.82 -5.82 11.87
N ASP A 115 -8.47 -5.58 10.61
CA ASP A 115 -8.40 -4.26 9.99
C ASP A 115 -9.39 -4.16 8.84
N ASN A 116 -10.18 -3.08 8.75
CA ASN A 116 -11.10 -2.87 7.63
C ASN A 116 -10.34 -2.56 6.32
N PHE A 117 -9.11 -2.07 6.37
CA PHE A 117 -8.29 -1.87 5.18
C PHE A 117 -7.95 -3.17 4.45
N ARG A 118 -8.11 -4.35 5.09
CA ARG A 118 -7.89 -5.64 4.42
C ARG A 118 -8.73 -5.82 3.15
N PHE A 119 -9.89 -5.19 3.07
CA PHE A 119 -10.74 -5.25 1.87
C PHE A 119 -10.15 -4.43 0.73
N GLU A 120 -9.61 -3.24 1.04
CA GLU A 120 -8.91 -2.40 0.07
C GLU A 120 -7.62 -3.07 -0.41
N ASP A 121 -6.86 -3.69 0.52
CA ASP A 121 -5.67 -4.48 0.21
C ASP A 121 -6.00 -5.62 -0.77
N ALA A 122 -7.08 -6.36 -0.50
CA ALA A 122 -7.51 -7.46 -1.36
C ALA A 122 -7.97 -6.97 -2.74
N ASP A 123 -8.73 -5.87 -2.80
CA ASP A 123 -9.19 -5.30 -4.06
C ASP A 123 -8.04 -4.73 -4.88
N TYR A 124 -7.09 -4.06 -4.24
CA TYR A 124 -5.91 -3.53 -4.93
C TYR A 124 -5.02 -4.67 -5.47
N ALA A 125 -4.78 -5.72 -4.65
CA ALA A 125 -4.07 -6.91 -5.10
C ALA A 125 -4.72 -7.56 -6.30
N ARG A 126 -6.05 -7.75 -6.26
CA ARG A 126 -6.81 -8.30 -7.38
C ARG A 126 -6.66 -7.45 -8.65
N ARG A 127 -6.73 -6.13 -8.53
CA ARG A 127 -6.57 -5.21 -9.66
C ARG A 127 -5.17 -5.26 -10.25
N LEU A 128 -4.14 -5.34 -9.43
CA LEU A 128 -2.75 -5.52 -9.88
C LEU A 128 -2.57 -6.84 -10.64
N VAL A 129 -3.13 -7.94 -10.14
CA VAL A 129 -3.08 -9.25 -10.83
C VAL A 129 -3.76 -9.17 -12.20
N LEU A 130 -4.93 -8.54 -12.29
CA LEU A 130 -5.65 -8.37 -13.57
C LEU A 130 -4.88 -7.47 -14.55
N ALA A 131 -4.07 -6.54 -14.06
CA ALA A 131 -3.18 -5.72 -14.87
C ALA A 131 -1.87 -6.43 -15.27
N GLY A 132 -1.68 -7.69 -14.88
CA GLY A 132 -0.50 -8.50 -15.21
C GLY A 132 0.71 -8.28 -14.29
N VAL A 133 0.52 -7.66 -13.13
CA VAL A 133 1.55 -7.49 -12.11
C VAL A 133 1.70 -8.76 -11.30
N LYS A 134 2.94 -9.17 -11.00
CA LYS A 134 3.21 -10.28 -10.06
C LYS A 134 2.89 -9.81 -8.64
N VAL A 135 2.01 -10.52 -7.93
CA VAL A 135 1.55 -10.14 -6.59
C VAL A 135 1.70 -11.32 -5.63
N THR A 136 2.28 -11.03 -4.48
CA THR A 136 2.21 -11.88 -3.28
C THR A 136 1.30 -11.16 -2.29
N GLN A 137 0.23 -11.83 -1.84
CA GLN A 137 -0.67 -11.28 -0.82
C GLN A 137 -0.77 -12.23 0.37
N LYS A 138 -0.71 -11.67 1.58
CA LYS A 138 -0.96 -12.43 2.82
C LYS A 138 -1.78 -11.60 3.81
N CYS A 139 -2.86 -12.19 4.33
CA CYS A 139 -3.63 -11.66 5.45
C CYS A 139 -3.21 -12.37 6.74
N PHE A 140 -2.80 -11.62 7.74
CA PHE A 140 -2.47 -12.08 9.09
C PHE A 140 -3.73 -12.02 9.94
N LEU A 141 -4.40 -13.16 10.07
CA LEU A 141 -5.79 -13.25 10.54
C LEU A 141 -5.99 -12.80 11.99
N ASN A 142 -4.96 -12.94 12.83
CA ASN A 142 -5.03 -12.59 14.25
C ASN A 142 -4.45 -11.20 14.56
N SER A 143 -4.02 -10.48 13.53
CA SER A 143 -3.34 -9.20 13.67
C SER A 143 -4.28 -8.01 13.52
N TYR A 144 -3.91 -6.90 14.15
CA TYR A 144 -4.57 -5.59 14.08
C TYR A 144 -3.76 -4.60 13.23
N HIS A 145 -4.38 -3.46 12.87
CA HIS A 145 -3.71 -2.41 12.13
C HIS A 145 -2.39 -1.99 12.80
N GLY A 146 -1.31 -1.92 12.03
CA GLY A 146 0.00 -1.50 12.56
C GLY A 146 0.81 -2.62 13.23
N PHE A 147 0.37 -3.88 13.16
CA PHE A 147 0.99 -5.00 13.90
C PHE A 147 2.51 -5.11 13.65
N ILE A 148 2.99 -4.89 12.43
CA ILE A 148 4.43 -4.95 12.11
C ILE A 148 5.20 -3.83 12.81
N VAL A 149 4.69 -2.59 12.74
CA VAL A 149 5.36 -1.40 13.31
C VAL A 149 5.35 -1.42 14.84
N HIS A 150 4.26 -1.91 15.44
CA HIS A 150 4.10 -1.98 16.89
C HIS A 150 4.71 -3.23 17.52
N CYS A 151 5.22 -4.16 16.71
CA CYS A 151 5.76 -5.45 17.15
C CYS A 151 4.74 -6.23 18.00
N THR A 152 3.51 -6.34 17.51
CA THR A 152 2.41 -7.07 18.16
C THR A 152 1.90 -8.21 17.26
N ASP A 153 1.16 -9.13 17.83
CA ASP A 153 0.48 -10.21 17.11
C ASP A 153 1.44 -11.05 16.25
N GLU A 154 1.17 -11.17 14.94
CA GLU A 154 1.98 -11.98 14.00
C GLU A 154 3.14 -11.15 13.35
N TRP A 155 3.67 -10.13 14.04
CA TRP A 155 4.63 -9.20 13.47
C TRP A 155 5.95 -9.83 13.00
N GLU A 156 6.46 -10.86 13.72
CA GLU A 156 7.72 -11.53 13.34
C GLU A 156 7.58 -12.22 11.99
N GLU A 157 6.47 -12.89 11.77
CA GLU A 157 6.18 -13.54 10.50
C GLU A 157 5.97 -12.49 9.38
N GLY A 158 5.29 -11.37 9.70
CA GLY A 158 5.12 -10.25 8.78
C GLY A 158 6.44 -9.65 8.35
N GLN A 159 7.32 -9.32 9.30
CA GLN A 159 8.65 -8.80 8.99
C GLN A 159 9.50 -9.79 8.19
N GLN A 160 9.47 -11.08 8.56
CA GLN A 160 10.23 -12.09 7.84
C GLN A 160 9.77 -12.22 6.39
N LEU A 161 8.46 -12.17 6.13
CA LEU A 161 7.90 -12.18 4.78
C LEU A 161 8.40 -10.99 3.96
N VAL A 162 8.40 -9.77 4.54
CA VAL A 162 8.92 -8.56 3.90
C VAL A 162 10.40 -8.72 3.56
N ILE A 163 11.23 -9.15 4.53
CA ILE A 163 12.67 -9.36 4.36
C ILE A 163 12.96 -10.35 3.23
N ASP A 164 12.27 -11.49 3.22
CA ASP A 164 12.50 -12.54 2.23
C ASP A 164 12.06 -12.10 0.82
N THR A 165 10.95 -11.36 0.73
CA THR A 165 10.48 -10.82 -0.55
C THR A 165 11.46 -9.77 -1.10
N ILE A 166 11.97 -8.86 -0.27
CA ILE A 166 12.97 -7.88 -0.69
C ILE A 166 14.25 -8.58 -1.18
N LYS A 167 14.73 -9.59 -0.45
CA LYS A 167 15.90 -10.36 -0.86
C LYS A 167 15.69 -11.03 -2.23
N GLN A 168 14.53 -11.65 -2.44
CA GLN A 168 14.20 -12.30 -3.72
C GLN A 168 14.11 -11.31 -4.88
N ALA A 169 13.48 -10.17 -4.68
CA ALA A 169 13.35 -9.13 -5.71
C ALA A 169 14.69 -8.45 -6.05
N SER A 170 15.69 -8.61 -5.18
CA SER A 170 17.02 -8.01 -5.33
C SER A 170 18.04 -8.96 -5.96
N LEU A 171 17.68 -10.19 -6.31
CA LEU A 171 18.54 -11.16 -7.00
C LEU A 171 18.47 -10.94 -8.53
#